data_b567abf66e088681b48f44db3603d582
#
_entry.id   b567abf66e088681b48f44db3603d582
#
_cell.length_a   1.000
_cell.length_b   1.000
_cell.length_c   1.000
_cell.angle_alpha   90.00
_cell.angle_beta   90.00
_cell.angle_gamma   90.00
#
_symmetry.space_group_name_H-M   'P 1'
#
loop_
_entity.id
_entity.type
_entity.pdbx_description
1 polymer ?
#
loop_
_entity_poly.entity_id
_entity_poly.type
_entity_poly.pdbx_seq_one_letter_code
_entity_poly.pdbx_strand_id
1 'polypeptide(L)'
;MTQADIEAARKSEQHALEVQQMLSRIEERRITPSKELPKMEFLFRLFHKPCFPRGELVALSGKAKSGKTFVSSILMALSFRSQVLSVERIEPKRLHVLWYDTEQSEESTQDILRSRIIPMTTATSVAGLVPS
;
A
#
# COMPACT_ATOMS: atom_id res chain seq x y z
N MET A 1 21.98 -48.01 -24.97
CA MET A 1 21.60 -46.74 -24.34
C MET A 1 22.57 -46.49 -23.19
N THR A 2 23.38 -45.49 -23.33
CA THR A 2 24.38 -45.14 -22.30
C THR A 2 23.74 -44.32 -21.16
N GLN A 3 24.37 -44.29 -20.02
CA GLN A 3 23.93 -43.45 -18.90
C GLN A 3 23.82 -41.96 -19.27
N ALA A 4 24.74 -41.50 -20.13
CA ALA A 4 24.76 -40.15 -20.65
C ALA A 4 23.52 -39.83 -21.51
N ASP A 5 23.05 -40.78 -22.31
CA ASP A 5 21.85 -40.63 -23.14
C ASP A 5 20.58 -40.52 -22.28
N ILE A 6 20.51 -41.26 -21.19
CA ILE A 6 19.40 -41.19 -20.22
C ILE A 6 19.39 -39.84 -19.50
N GLU A 7 20.53 -39.33 -19.10
CA GLU A 7 20.67 -38.04 -18.46
C GLU A 7 20.29 -36.87 -19.39
N ALA A 8 20.73 -36.95 -20.66
CA ALA A 8 20.37 -35.96 -21.67
C ALA A 8 18.85 -35.93 -21.92
N ALA A 9 18.23 -37.12 -22.02
CA ALA A 9 16.78 -37.23 -22.15
C ALA A 9 16.02 -36.64 -20.95
N ARG A 10 16.45 -36.92 -19.73
CA ARG A 10 15.87 -36.33 -18.50
C ARG A 10 15.99 -34.82 -18.44
N LYS A 11 17.16 -34.27 -18.81
CA LYS A 11 17.36 -32.82 -18.89
C LYS A 11 16.45 -32.17 -19.93
N SER A 12 16.28 -32.81 -21.06
CA SER A 12 15.39 -32.30 -22.12
C SER A 12 13.93 -32.30 -21.68
N GLU A 13 13.45 -33.36 -21.02
CA GLU A 13 12.09 -33.45 -20.50
C GLU A 13 11.86 -32.43 -19.41
N GLN A 14 12.81 -32.24 -18.48
CA GLN A 14 12.72 -31.28 -17.42
C GLN A 14 12.68 -29.86 -17.96
N HIS A 15 13.50 -29.54 -18.95
CA HIS A 15 13.48 -28.22 -19.60
C HIS A 15 12.16 -27.97 -20.33
N ALA A 16 11.62 -28.94 -21.03
CA ALA A 16 10.32 -28.82 -21.67
C ALA A 16 9.19 -28.57 -20.65
N LEU A 17 9.24 -29.25 -19.51
CA LEU A 17 8.27 -29.05 -18.43
C LEU A 17 8.38 -27.64 -17.82
N GLU A 18 9.59 -27.14 -17.58
CA GLU A 18 9.83 -25.78 -17.07
C GLU A 18 9.30 -24.71 -18.04
N VAL A 19 9.56 -24.87 -19.33
CA VAL A 19 9.05 -23.97 -20.38
C VAL A 19 7.53 -24.00 -20.41
N GLN A 20 6.91 -25.17 -20.32
CA GLN A 20 5.46 -25.31 -20.30
C GLN A 20 4.83 -24.66 -19.05
N GLN A 21 5.45 -24.81 -17.88
CA GLN A 21 5.01 -24.13 -16.66
C GLN A 21 5.14 -22.61 -16.77
N MET A 22 6.22 -22.12 -17.37
CA MET A 22 6.42 -20.68 -17.59
C MET A 22 5.36 -20.12 -18.54
N LEU A 23 5.07 -20.78 -19.64
CA LEU A 23 4.02 -20.39 -20.59
C LEU A 23 2.64 -20.39 -19.94
N SER A 24 2.35 -21.37 -19.11
CA SER A 24 1.11 -21.43 -18.34
C SER A 24 0.97 -20.23 -17.40
N ARG A 25 2.02 -19.84 -16.68
CA ARG A 25 2.04 -18.65 -15.82
C ARG A 25 1.82 -17.35 -16.59
N ILE A 26 2.41 -17.25 -17.79
CA ILE A 26 2.22 -16.09 -18.67
C ILE A 26 0.77 -16.01 -19.13
N GLU A 27 0.18 -17.14 -19.54
CA GLU A 27 -1.20 -17.20 -20.01
C GLU A 27 -2.20 -16.87 -18.87
N GLU A 28 -1.97 -17.33 -17.66
CA GLU A 28 -2.78 -16.99 -16.48
C GLU A 28 -2.78 -15.48 -16.19
N ARG A 29 -1.66 -14.81 -16.45
CA ARG A 29 -1.52 -13.36 -16.24
C ARG A 29 -2.03 -12.52 -17.40
N ARG A 30 -2.33 -13.14 -18.54
CA ARG A 30 -2.87 -12.45 -19.69
C ARG A 30 -4.20 -11.79 -19.37
N ILE A 31 -4.30 -10.50 -19.63
CA ILE A 31 -5.52 -9.71 -19.43
C ILE A 31 -6.29 -9.69 -20.73
N THR A 32 -7.51 -10.20 -20.71
CA THR A 32 -8.46 -10.17 -21.82
C THR A 32 -9.72 -9.42 -21.40
N PRO A 33 -10.50 -8.85 -22.34
CA PRO A 33 -11.74 -8.14 -21.98
C PRO A 33 -12.77 -8.99 -21.24
N SER A 34 -12.73 -10.32 -21.42
CA SER A 34 -13.64 -11.27 -20.78
C SER A 34 -13.10 -11.86 -19.47
N LYS A 35 -11.86 -11.56 -19.11
CA LYS A 35 -11.26 -12.08 -17.89
C LYS A 35 -11.84 -11.35 -16.67
N GLU A 36 -12.45 -12.11 -15.77
CA GLU A 36 -12.88 -11.57 -14.48
C GLU A 36 -11.67 -11.37 -13.57
N LEU A 37 -11.45 -10.14 -13.16
CA LEU A 37 -10.41 -9.77 -12.23
C LEU A 37 -11.03 -9.37 -10.88
N PRO A 38 -10.34 -9.65 -9.76
CA PRO A 38 -10.78 -9.17 -8.47
C PRO A 38 -10.84 -7.65 -8.48
N LYS A 39 -11.87 -7.08 -7.87
CA LYS A 39 -11.99 -5.63 -7.72
C LYS A 39 -10.85 -5.10 -6.87
N MET A 40 -10.31 -3.96 -7.29
CA MET A 40 -9.28 -3.25 -6.52
C MET A 40 -9.86 -2.75 -5.20
N GLU A 41 -9.20 -3.10 -4.10
CA GLU A 41 -9.54 -2.60 -2.78
C GLU A 41 -8.72 -1.35 -2.47
N PHE A 42 -9.33 -0.40 -1.79
CA PHE A 42 -8.70 0.85 -1.39
C PHE A 42 -8.65 0.98 0.14
N LEU A 43 -7.62 1.63 0.65
CA LEU A 43 -7.45 1.82 2.09
C LEU A 43 -8.20 3.03 2.63
N PHE A 44 -8.30 4.10 1.84
CA PHE A 44 -8.88 5.36 2.25
C PHE A 44 -9.82 5.95 1.21
N ARG A 45 -10.67 6.86 1.65
CA ARG A 45 -11.45 7.77 0.78
C ARG A 45 -11.05 9.21 1.09
N LEU A 46 -10.81 9.97 0.04
CA LEU A 46 -10.62 11.41 0.10
C LEU A 46 -11.80 12.09 -0.57
N PHE A 47 -12.53 12.93 0.18
CA PHE A 47 -13.80 13.53 -0.31
C PHE A 47 -14.74 12.48 -0.92
N HIS A 48 -14.93 11.37 -0.24
CA HIS A 48 -15.76 10.21 -0.65
C HIS A 48 -15.24 9.43 -1.86
N LYS A 49 -14.10 9.79 -2.43
CA LYS A 49 -13.49 9.07 -3.55
C LYS A 49 -12.43 8.10 -3.05
N PRO A 50 -12.44 6.83 -3.49
CA PRO A 50 -11.43 5.85 -3.11
C PRO A 50 -10.03 6.31 -3.54
N CYS A 51 -9.07 6.14 -2.66
CA CYS A 51 -7.66 6.42 -2.90
C CYS A 51 -6.77 5.43 -2.13
N PHE A 52 -5.52 5.34 -2.50
CA PHE A 52 -4.52 4.41 -1.94
C PHE A 52 -4.94 2.94 -2.10
N PRO A 53 -4.72 2.36 -3.30
CA PRO A 53 -5.01 0.96 -3.55
C PRO A 53 -4.22 0.05 -2.61
N ARG A 54 -4.87 -1.01 -2.13
CA ARG A 54 -4.22 -2.01 -1.29
C ARG A 54 -3.19 -2.81 -2.10
N GLY A 55 -1.99 -2.97 -1.55
CA GLY A 55 -0.93 -3.74 -2.16
C GLY A 55 -0.16 -3.04 -3.27
N GLU A 56 -0.40 -1.74 -3.47
CA GLU A 56 0.26 -0.93 -4.48
C GLU A 56 1.22 0.09 -3.86
N LEU A 57 2.22 0.50 -4.63
CA LEU A 57 3.10 1.60 -4.26
C LEU A 57 2.44 2.93 -4.61
N VAL A 58 2.31 3.79 -3.62
CA VAL A 58 1.77 5.14 -3.81
C VAL A 58 2.86 6.17 -3.53
N ALA A 59 3.05 7.10 -4.44
CA ALA A 59 3.98 8.20 -4.30
C ALA A 59 3.24 9.54 -4.08
N LEU A 60 3.62 10.25 -3.03
CA LEU A 60 3.16 11.60 -2.76
C LEU A 60 4.29 12.58 -3.09
N SER A 61 4.11 13.36 -4.13
CA SER A 61 5.10 14.32 -4.60
C SER A 61 4.59 15.75 -4.55
N GLY A 62 5.48 16.69 -4.45
CA GLY A 62 5.16 18.12 -4.43
C GLY A 62 6.37 18.97 -4.09
N LYS A 63 6.24 20.27 -4.29
CA LYS A 63 7.30 21.23 -3.92
C LYS A 63 7.56 21.24 -2.41
N ALA A 64 8.69 21.74 -1.99
CA ALA A 64 8.96 21.99 -0.59
C ALA A 64 7.84 22.84 0.05
N LYS A 65 7.49 22.52 1.28
CA LYS A 65 6.40 23.19 2.04
C LYS A 65 5.00 23.09 1.42
N SER A 66 4.74 22.13 0.54
CA SER A 66 3.42 21.91 -0.09
C SER A 66 2.44 21.10 0.78
N GLY A 67 2.82 20.76 2.01
CA GLY A 67 1.93 20.02 2.93
C GLY A 67 2.04 18.50 2.84
N LYS A 68 3.04 17.94 2.17
CA LYS A 68 3.25 16.48 2.08
C LYS A 68 3.29 15.81 3.45
N THR A 69 4.08 16.35 4.37
CA THR A 69 4.19 15.82 5.73
C THR A 69 2.86 15.91 6.50
N PHE A 70 2.09 16.95 6.25
CA PHE A 70 0.77 17.10 6.85
C PHE A 70 -0.19 16.00 6.36
N VAL A 71 -0.24 15.74 5.06
CA VAL A 71 -1.04 14.65 4.49
C VAL A 71 -0.59 13.30 5.04
N SER A 72 0.71 13.05 5.12
CA SER A 72 1.25 11.82 5.72
C SER A 72 0.85 11.68 7.19
N SER A 73 0.81 12.78 7.94
CA SER A 73 0.35 12.79 9.34
C SER A 73 -1.11 12.39 9.47
N ILE A 74 -1.97 12.85 8.56
CA ILE A 74 -3.39 12.46 8.50
C ILE A 74 -3.52 10.95 8.25
N LEU A 75 -2.77 10.42 7.28
CA LEU A 75 -2.79 8.99 6.96
C LEU A 75 -2.33 8.12 8.13
N MET A 76 -1.31 8.57 8.86
CA MET A 76 -0.85 7.88 10.08
C MET A 76 -1.90 7.93 11.19
N ALA A 77 -2.57 9.06 11.40
CA ALA A 77 -3.65 9.18 12.37
C ALA A 77 -4.84 8.28 12.03
N LEU A 78 -5.12 8.06 10.76
CA LEU A 78 -6.16 7.14 10.29
C LEU A 78 -5.86 5.66 10.58
N SER A 79 -4.63 5.32 10.98
CA SER A 79 -4.33 3.97 11.47
C SER A 79 -5.10 3.66 12.76
N PHE A 80 -5.42 4.67 13.58
CA PHE A 80 -6.16 4.54 14.84
C PHE A 80 -7.60 5.01 14.76
N ARG A 81 -7.90 5.92 13.85
CA ARG A 81 -9.23 6.51 13.69
C ARG A 81 -9.84 6.15 12.35
N SER A 82 -11.16 6.15 12.28
CA SER A 82 -11.89 5.90 11.04
C SER A 82 -11.97 7.13 10.13
N GLN A 83 -11.87 8.34 10.70
CA GLN A 83 -11.96 9.59 9.95
C GLN A 83 -11.10 10.68 10.57
N VAL A 84 -10.37 11.40 9.72
CA VAL A 84 -9.63 12.62 10.06
C VAL A 84 -9.86 13.64 8.95
N LEU A 85 -10.49 14.77 9.27
CA LEU A 85 -10.91 15.77 8.28
C LEU A 85 -11.78 15.15 7.17
N SER A 86 -11.40 15.34 5.92
CA SER A 86 -12.12 14.81 4.75
C SER A 86 -11.61 13.45 4.29
N VAL A 87 -10.77 12.78 5.08
CA VAL A 87 -10.19 11.48 4.77
C VAL A 87 -10.81 10.43 5.68
N GLU A 88 -11.31 9.37 5.09
CA GLU A 88 -11.93 8.24 5.78
C GLU A 88 -11.11 6.97 5.53
N ARG A 89 -10.99 6.14 6.55
CA ARG A 89 -10.42 4.80 6.42
C ARG A 89 -11.52 3.82 5.98
N ILE A 90 -11.30 3.13 4.87
CA ILE A 90 -12.23 2.10 4.36
C ILE A 90 -12.05 0.80 5.16
N GLU A 91 -10.80 0.45 5.50
CA GLU A 91 -10.49 -0.73 6.29
C GLU A 91 -11.10 -0.61 7.69
N PRO A 92 -11.99 -1.52 8.12
CA PRO A 92 -12.62 -1.44 9.45
C PRO A 92 -11.63 -1.68 10.60
N LYS A 93 -10.56 -2.42 10.35
CA LYS A 93 -9.52 -2.70 11.35
C LYS A 93 -8.49 -1.58 11.39
N ARG A 94 -7.84 -1.43 12.54
CA ARG A 94 -6.69 -0.54 12.67
C ARG A 94 -5.57 -0.99 11.74
N LEU A 95 -4.91 -0.02 11.12
CA LEU A 95 -3.76 -0.26 10.26
C LEU A 95 -2.47 -0.19 11.09
N HIS A 96 -1.52 -1.04 10.76
CA HIS A 96 -0.16 -0.92 11.26
C HIS A 96 0.64 -0.06 10.30
N VAL A 97 1.23 1.00 10.78
CA VAL A 97 2.02 1.94 9.99
C VAL A 97 3.47 1.91 10.49
N LEU A 98 4.39 1.67 9.60
CA LEU A 98 5.81 1.88 9.83
C LEU A 98 6.20 3.21 9.18
N TRP A 99 6.61 4.17 10.01
CA TRP A 99 7.09 5.46 9.53
C TRP A 99 8.62 5.47 9.52
N TYR A 100 9.20 5.63 8.34
CA TYR A 100 10.63 5.71 8.14
C TYR A 100 10.98 7.08 7.57
N ASP A 101 11.60 7.94 8.37
CA ASP A 101 11.97 9.31 7.99
C ASP A 101 13.47 9.40 7.80
N THR A 102 13.89 9.79 6.60
CA THR A 102 15.30 9.96 6.22
C THR A 102 15.71 11.41 6.01
N GLU A 103 14.76 12.34 6.04
CA GLU A 103 14.99 13.75 5.72
C GLU A 103 15.03 14.65 6.95
N GLN A 104 14.28 14.30 7.98
CA GLN A 104 14.12 15.13 9.18
C GLN A 104 14.99 14.63 10.33
N SER A 105 15.31 15.52 11.26
CA SER A 105 15.95 15.15 12.52
C SER A 105 14.97 14.35 13.40
N GLU A 106 15.50 13.57 14.33
CA GLU A 106 14.71 12.82 15.31
C GLU A 106 13.79 13.75 16.11
N GLU A 107 14.29 14.92 16.50
CA GLU A 107 13.51 15.94 17.22
C GLU A 107 12.33 16.44 16.38
N SER A 108 12.54 16.75 15.11
CA SER A 108 11.46 17.19 14.21
C SER A 108 10.42 16.10 13.99
N THR A 109 10.87 14.87 13.82
CA THR A 109 9.99 13.70 13.68
C THR A 109 9.16 13.48 14.95
N GLN A 110 9.79 13.60 16.13
CA GLN A 110 9.11 13.50 17.42
C GLN A 110 8.08 14.62 17.61
N ASP A 111 8.40 15.85 17.21
CA ASP A 111 7.46 16.98 17.28
C ASP A 111 6.23 16.74 16.40
N ILE A 112 6.41 16.25 15.19
CA ILE A 112 5.29 15.88 14.30
C ILE A 112 4.40 14.82 14.98
N LEU A 113 5.00 13.81 15.58
CA LEU A 113 4.27 12.78 16.30
C LEU A 113 3.43 13.35 17.44
N ARG A 114 4.05 14.17 18.30
CA ARG A 114 3.41 14.74 19.50
C ARG A 114 2.40 15.85 19.18
N SER A 115 2.74 16.74 18.25
CA SER A 115 1.98 17.96 18.00
C SER A 115 0.91 17.80 16.91
N ARG A 116 1.02 16.78 16.07
CA ARG A 116 0.09 16.56 14.94
C ARG A 116 -0.60 15.22 15.01
N ILE A 117 0.16 14.12 15.02
CA ILE A 117 -0.42 12.77 14.87
C ILE A 117 -1.22 12.39 16.10
N ILE A 118 -0.64 12.44 17.28
CA ILE A 118 -1.32 12.07 18.53
C ILE A 118 -2.59 12.89 18.78
N PRO A 119 -2.60 14.22 18.63
CA PRO A 119 -3.85 14.98 18.77
C PRO A 119 -4.94 14.58 17.80
N MET A 120 -4.58 14.24 16.55
CA MET A 120 -5.54 13.73 15.56
C MET A 120 -6.11 12.36 15.93
N THR A 121 -5.35 11.52 16.64
CA THR A 121 -5.82 10.20 17.08
C THR A 121 -6.75 10.27 18.29
N THR A 122 -6.64 11.28 19.12
CA THR A 122 -7.40 11.43 20.37
C THR A 122 -8.69 12.24 20.22
N ALA A 123 -8.81 13.04 19.15
CA ALA A 123 -10.03 13.80 18.89
C ALA A 123 -11.21 12.87 18.58
N THR A 124 -12.35 13.07 19.23
CA THR A 124 -13.51 12.19 19.13
C THR A 124 -14.42 12.49 17.95
N SER A 125 -14.34 13.69 17.40
CA SER A 125 -15.15 14.15 16.27
C SER A 125 -14.45 15.25 15.49
N VAL A 126 -14.98 15.61 14.32
CA VAL A 126 -14.52 16.78 13.56
C VAL A 126 -14.61 18.05 14.41
N ALA A 127 -15.64 18.17 15.22
CA ALA A 127 -15.80 19.26 16.20
C ALA A 127 -14.73 19.22 17.30
N GLY A 128 -14.19 18.06 17.63
CA GLY A 128 -13.08 17.90 18.56
C GLY A 128 -11.69 18.16 17.92
N LEU A 129 -11.60 18.14 16.61
CA LEU A 129 -10.40 18.53 15.86
C LEU A 129 -10.34 20.05 15.62
N VAL A 130 -11.49 20.67 15.56
CA VAL A 130 -11.62 22.12 15.56
C VAL A 130 -11.75 22.50 17.03
N PRO A 131 -10.87 23.37 17.57
CA PRO A 131 -11.04 23.85 18.93
C PRO A 131 -12.45 24.41 19.11
N SER A 132 -13.22 23.71 19.88
CA SER A 132 -14.55 24.16 20.27
C SER A 132 -14.45 25.36 21.18
#